data_ae392052deb9e8038a4db9e2cc897487
#
_entry.id   ae392052deb9e8038a4db9e2cc897487
#
_cell.length_a   1.000
_cell.length_b   1.000
_cell.length_c   1.000
_cell.angle_alpha   90.00
_cell.angle_beta   90.00
_cell.angle_gamma   90.00
#
_symmetry.space_group_name_H-M   'P 1'
#
loop_
_entity.id
_entity.type
_entity.pdbx_description
1 polymer ?
#
loop_
_entity_poly.entity_id
_entity_poly.type
_entity_poly.pdbx_seq_one_letter_code
_entity_poly.pdbx_strand_id
1 'polypeptide(L)'
;MAQAPLGGRGGSELPPHGSGTSLWFLTPAERGNRATTIDRRRGDGRAWTEGNRVEALVHGATYYPRLLAALRGLDRGDLVGLSDWRGDTDELLDGEGTELGRVLAELAGRGVQVRGLLWRSHPSRTHFNEEQNRHLGEVVNQAGGEILLDERVRGPGSQHQKLVLVRHPGREDSDVAFVGGIDLCHGRRDDERHLGDPQAVAMDERYGERPPWHDLQLEIRGPAVGDLTVTFRERWEDPTPLDHRNPWRARLTRRVDQPRHPSPLPPMLRDPAPAGPHAVQVLRTYPAKRPALPFAPSGERSIARAYLKALWRARRLVYLEDQYLWSEDVAQALADALRRSPGLRLIAVVPRYPDQDGRISGPPNRIGQQAALDTVLAAGGDRVAVYDLENQPGTPIYVHAKVCVIDDVWAAVGSDNLNRRSWTHDSELSAAVLDGTRDEREPRDPAGLGDGARVFARELRLRLWREHLGRGPGEDGDLLDPVEGFDAWRRTAAALGAWHQGGRRGTRPPGQAREHDPGRVQPWAAWWAGPVYRLLVDPDGRPRRVRRAGRF
;
A
#
# COMPACT_ATOMS: atom_id res chain seq x y z
N MET A 1 4.69 -19.98 -29.24
CA MET A 1 4.43 -20.29 -27.84
C MET A 1 3.40 -19.29 -27.30
N ALA A 2 2.17 -19.78 -27.11
CA ALA A 2 1.00 -18.98 -26.79
C ALA A 2 1.03 -18.52 -25.32
N GLN A 3 0.99 -17.21 -25.09
CA GLN A 3 0.75 -16.62 -23.78
C GLN A 3 -0.74 -16.81 -23.43
N ALA A 4 -1.02 -17.42 -22.29
CA ALA A 4 -2.38 -17.48 -21.75
C ALA A 4 -2.93 -16.07 -21.50
N PRO A 5 -4.18 -15.79 -21.87
CA PRO A 5 -4.77 -14.47 -21.72
C PRO A 5 -5.26 -14.25 -20.27
N LEU A 6 -4.62 -13.36 -19.54
CA LEU A 6 -5.18 -12.77 -18.35
C LEU A 6 -6.14 -11.65 -18.80
N GLY A 7 -7.45 -11.93 -18.81
CA GLY A 7 -8.49 -10.97 -19.15
C GLY A 7 -9.00 -11.03 -20.60
N GLY A 8 -9.59 -12.13 -21.02
CA GLY A 8 -10.41 -12.24 -22.22
C GLY A 8 -11.73 -12.93 -21.88
N ARG A 9 -12.85 -12.46 -22.42
CA ARG A 9 -14.13 -13.16 -22.38
C ARG A 9 -13.97 -14.53 -23.06
N GLY A 10 -13.95 -15.62 -22.30
CA GLY A 10 -13.87 -16.98 -22.83
C GLY A 10 -13.40 -17.96 -21.79
N GLY A 11 -14.11 -19.04 -21.68
CA GLY A 11 -14.10 -20.17 -20.76
C GLY A 11 -12.77 -20.59 -20.15
N SER A 12 -12.91 -21.01 -18.94
CA SER A 12 -11.96 -21.44 -17.94
C SER A 12 -11.21 -22.71 -18.30
N GLU A 13 -9.90 -22.64 -18.40
CA GLU A 13 -9.03 -23.75 -18.03
C GLU A 13 -8.01 -23.24 -17.01
N LEU A 14 -7.89 -23.96 -15.89
CA LEU A 14 -6.88 -23.71 -14.87
C LEU A 14 -5.48 -23.83 -15.48
N PRO A 15 -4.53 -22.94 -15.17
CA PRO A 15 -3.15 -23.13 -15.56
C PRO A 15 -2.62 -24.45 -14.95
N PRO A 16 -1.75 -25.20 -15.67
CA PRO A 16 -1.27 -26.49 -15.23
C PRO A 16 -0.50 -26.40 -13.92
N HIS A 17 -0.60 -27.46 -13.13
CA HIS A 17 -0.06 -27.70 -11.82
C HIS A 17 1.36 -27.14 -11.59
N GLY A 18 1.44 -25.94 -10.96
CA GLY A 18 2.65 -25.43 -10.34
C GLY A 18 2.71 -25.83 -8.85
N SER A 19 3.88 -25.84 -8.25
CA SER A 19 4.05 -25.99 -6.81
C SER A 19 3.34 -24.84 -6.05
N GLY A 20 2.78 -25.10 -4.87
CA GLY A 20 1.89 -24.20 -4.10
C GLY A 20 2.13 -22.69 -4.20
N THR A 21 3.38 -22.21 -4.11
CA THR A 21 3.71 -20.77 -4.17
C THR A 21 3.44 -20.16 -5.56
N SER A 22 3.75 -20.84 -6.65
CA SER A 22 3.52 -20.32 -8.01
C SER A 22 2.05 -20.22 -8.40
N LEU A 23 1.15 -20.84 -7.63
CA LEU A 23 -0.29 -20.67 -7.81
C LEU A 23 -0.78 -19.29 -7.35
N TRP A 24 -0.11 -18.71 -6.37
CA TRP A 24 -0.47 -17.42 -5.78
C TRP A 24 0.43 -16.28 -6.26
N PHE A 25 1.72 -16.53 -6.45
CA PHE A 25 2.68 -15.53 -6.90
C PHE A 25 2.87 -15.53 -8.40
N LEU A 26 3.19 -14.36 -8.95
CA LEU A 26 3.51 -14.21 -10.36
C LEU A 26 4.84 -14.91 -10.70
N THR A 27 4.87 -15.63 -11.79
CA THR A 27 6.12 -15.99 -12.46
C THR A 27 6.74 -14.75 -13.13
N PRO A 28 8.02 -14.76 -13.53
CA PRO A 28 8.63 -13.66 -14.28
C PRO A 28 7.87 -13.31 -15.57
N ALA A 29 7.31 -14.33 -16.25
CA ALA A 29 6.49 -14.14 -17.44
C ALA A 29 5.18 -13.42 -17.13
N GLU A 30 4.51 -13.78 -16.04
CA GLU A 30 3.27 -13.15 -15.57
C GLU A 30 3.51 -11.73 -15.05
N ARG A 31 4.65 -11.45 -14.39
CA ARG A 31 5.07 -10.07 -14.06
C ARG A 31 5.12 -9.19 -15.31
N GLY A 32 5.63 -9.74 -16.42
CA GLY A 32 5.60 -9.12 -17.74
C GLY A 32 6.49 -7.89 -17.89
N ASN A 33 7.49 -7.70 -17.04
CA ASN A 33 8.53 -6.70 -17.15
C ASN A 33 9.91 -7.38 -17.29
N ARG A 34 10.35 -7.59 -18.51
CA ARG A 34 11.64 -8.24 -18.80
C ARG A 34 12.86 -7.32 -18.60
N ALA A 35 12.65 -6.03 -18.41
CA ALA A 35 13.75 -5.07 -18.27
C ALA A 35 14.27 -4.98 -16.84
N THR A 36 13.43 -5.29 -15.83
CA THR A 36 13.88 -5.28 -14.42
C THR A 36 14.90 -6.38 -14.15
N THR A 37 15.82 -6.10 -13.24
CA THR A 37 16.80 -7.09 -12.76
C THR A 37 16.27 -7.92 -11.59
N ILE A 38 15.16 -7.52 -10.97
CA ILE A 38 14.62 -8.16 -9.76
C ILE A 38 14.40 -9.67 -9.92
N ASP A 39 13.84 -10.10 -11.05
CA ASP A 39 13.53 -11.51 -11.33
C ASP A 39 14.72 -12.32 -11.89
N ARG A 40 15.85 -11.67 -12.18
CA ARG A 40 16.99 -12.30 -12.86
C ARG A 40 18.26 -12.35 -12.03
N ARG A 41 18.29 -11.64 -10.91
CA ARG A 41 19.51 -11.49 -10.11
C ARG A 41 19.95 -12.77 -9.37
N ARG A 42 19.05 -13.74 -9.19
CA ARG A 42 19.35 -14.98 -8.48
C ARG A 42 19.56 -16.20 -9.36
N GLY A 43 19.15 -16.19 -10.59
CA GLY A 43 19.28 -17.34 -11.51
C GLY A 43 18.36 -18.53 -11.20
N ASP A 44 17.48 -18.46 -10.20
CA ASP A 44 16.54 -19.51 -9.82
C ASP A 44 15.23 -19.48 -10.66
N GLY A 45 15.08 -18.49 -11.52
CA GLY A 45 13.91 -18.31 -12.38
C GLY A 45 12.62 -17.91 -11.65
N ARG A 46 12.70 -17.51 -10.38
CA ARG A 46 11.56 -17.13 -9.54
C ARG A 46 11.44 -15.60 -9.46
N ALA A 47 10.20 -15.11 -9.39
CA ALA A 47 9.89 -13.70 -9.15
C ALA A 47 9.57 -13.42 -7.67
N TRP A 48 10.02 -14.26 -6.76
CA TRP A 48 9.86 -14.13 -5.30
C TRP A 48 11.05 -14.73 -4.58
N THR A 49 11.19 -14.42 -3.30
CA THR A 49 12.17 -15.03 -2.40
C THR A 49 11.49 -15.86 -1.33
N GLU A 50 12.13 -16.94 -0.91
CA GLU A 50 11.77 -17.77 0.25
C GLU A 50 12.73 -17.47 1.42
N GLY A 51 12.39 -17.91 2.61
CA GLY A 51 13.25 -17.73 3.77
C GLY A 51 13.17 -16.34 4.40
N ASN A 52 12.10 -15.59 4.20
CA ASN A 52 11.95 -14.28 4.83
C ASN A 52 11.21 -14.38 6.16
N ARG A 53 11.48 -13.42 7.05
CA ARG A 53 10.66 -13.11 8.21
C ARG A 53 9.94 -11.79 7.94
N VAL A 54 8.62 -11.83 8.01
CA VAL A 54 7.74 -10.66 7.82
C VAL A 54 6.92 -10.44 9.08
N GLU A 55 6.87 -9.20 9.55
CA GLU A 55 6.04 -8.76 10.66
C GLU A 55 5.18 -7.58 10.23
N ALA A 56 3.89 -7.61 10.54
CA ALA A 56 3.00 -6.50 10.28
C ALA A 56 3.01 -5.54 11.49
N LEU A 57 3.46 -4.32 11.26
CA LEU A 57 3.50 -3.22 12.23
C LEU A 57 2.24 -2.39 12.04
N VAL A 58 1.18 -2.74 12.78
CA VAL A 58 -0.09 -2.03 12.71
C VAL A 58 0.03 -0.73 13.50
N HIS A 59 -0.31 0.36 12.86
CA HIS A 59 -0.18 1.77 13.22
C HIS A 59 1.24 2.34 13.27
N GLY A 60 1.32 3.65 13.08
CA GLY A 60 2.56 4.40 13.13
C GLY A 60 3.24 4.35 14.49
N ALA A 61 2.45 4.27 15.58
CA ALA A 61 2.98 4.11 16.95
C ALA A 61 3.76 2.79 17.15
N THR A 62 3.50 1.77 16.33
CA THR A 62 4.29 0.54 16.31
C THR A 62 5.47 0.62 15.34
N TYR A 63 5.24 1.23 14.17
CA TYR A 63 6.24 1.32 13.11
C TYR A 63 7.41 2.25 13.44
N TYR A 64 7.15 3.49 13.88
CA TYR A 64 8.19 4.49 14.04
C TYR A 64 9.25 4.11 15.09
N PRO A 65 8.91 3.58 16.28
CA PRO A 65 9.92 3.11 17.22
C PRO A 65 10.76 1.95 16.67
N ARG A 66 10.16 1.06 15.86
CA ARG A 66 10.89 -0.04 15.20
C ARG A 66 11.87 0.48 14.15
N LEU A 67 11.45 1.48 13.37
CA LEU A 67 12.32 2.17 12.42
C LEU A 67 13.47 2.87 13.15
N LEU A 68 13.18 3.63 14.21
CA LEU A 68 14.20 4.30 15.01
C LEU A 68 15.23 3.32 15.58
N ALA A 69 14.77 2.18 16.10
CA ALA A 69 15.66 1.13 16.62
C ALA A 69 16.59 0.58 15.53
N ALA A 70 16.06 0.35 14.32
CA ALA A 70 16.87 -0.08 13.18
C ALA A 70 17.90 0.99 12.74
N LEU A 71 17.49 2.26 12.71
CA LEU A 71 18.37 3.39 12.36
C LEU A 71 19.50 3.60 13.40
N ARG A 72 19.19 3.48 14.69
CA ARG A 72 20.20 3.61 15.77
C ARG A 72 21.26 2.53 15.76
N GLY A 73 20.97 1.36 15.19
CA GLY A 73 21.92 0.25 15.03
C GLY A 73 22.96 0.43 13.92
N LEU A 74 22.95 1.55 13.20
CA LEU A 74 23.81 1.80 12.05
C LEU A 74 25.15 2.41 12.44
N ASP A 75 26.21 1.93 11.78
CA ASP A 75 27.60 2.37 11.92
C ASP A 75 28.12 2.99 10.61
N ARG A 76 29.33 3.57 10.68
CA ARG A 76 30.03 4.11 9.50
C ARG A 76 30.11 3.07 8.38
N GLY A 77 29.67 3.47 7.18
CA GLY A 77 29.67 2.63 5.97
C GLY A 77 28.39 1.84 5.74
N ASP A 78 27.52 1.73 6.75
CA ASP A 78 26.17 1.18 6.56
C ASP A 78 25.33 2.09 5.67
N LEU A 79 24.22 1.57 5.13
CA LEU A 79 23.37 2.27 4.18
C LEU A 79 21.92 2.40 4.68
N VAL A 80 21.38 3.59 4.63
CA VAL A 80 19.93 3.86 4.65
C VAL A 80 19.52 4.28 3.24
N GLY A 81 18.59 3.52 2.65
CA GLY A 81 17.92 3.89 1.42
C GLY A 81 16.45 4.20 1.70
N LEU A 82 15.94 5.36 1.28
CA LEU A 82 14.52 5.67 1.46
C LEU A 82 13.90 6.16 0.15
N SER A 83 12.64 5.77 -0.07
CA SER A 83 11.79 6.28 -1.14
C SER A 83 10.42 6.55 -0.57
N ASP A 84 9.99 7.82 -0.58
CA ASP A 84 8.75 8.20 0.07
C ASP A 84 8.00 9.28 -0.71
N TRP A 85 6.71 9.38 -0.44
CA TRP A 85 5.85 10.42 -0.98
C TRP A 85 6.04 11.73 -0.21
N ARG A 86 6.19 11.63 1.14
CA ARG A 86 6.40 12.77 2.02
C ARG A 86 7.30 12.39 3.20
N GLY A 87 8.20 13.31 3.57
CA GLY A 87 8.97 13.25 4.79
C GLY A 87 8.98 14.61 5.49
N ASP A 88 8.56 14.68 6.75
CA ASP A 88 8.61 15.89 7.56
C ASP A 88 9.85 15.86 8.46
N THR A 89 10.64 16.93 8.43
CA THR A 89 11.94 17.02 9.13
C THR A 89 11.81 16.84 10.63
N ASP A 90 10.73 17.35 11.19
CA ASP A 90 10.41 17.38 12.62
C ASP A 90 9.41 16.29 13.06
N GLU A 91 9.14 15.29 12.18
CA GLU A 91 8.37 14.11 12.58
C GLU A 91 9.09 13.34 13.68
N LEU A 92 8.39 13.11 14.80
CA LEU A 92 8.93 12.40 15.96
C LEU A 92 8.76 10.88 15.81
N LEU A 93 9.86 10.15 15.71
CA LEU A 93 9.81 8.69 15.60
C LEU A 93 9.46 8.02 16.93
N ASP A 94 9.94 8.55 18.06
CA ASP A 94 9.66 8.01 19.41
C ASP A 94 9.88 9.07 20.51
N GLY A 95 9.09 10.14 20.50
CA GLY A 95 9.19 11.22 21.48
C GLY A 95 10.27 12.26 21.17
N GLU A 96 10.52 13.15 22.12
CA GLU A 96 11.44 14.29 21.97
C GLU A 96 12.86 13.84 21.64
N GLY A 97 13.51 14.56 20.74
CA GLY A 97 14.90 14.30 20.32
C GLY A 97 15.03 13.17 19.29
N THR A 98 13.91 12.72 18.71
CA THR A 98 13.90 11.68 17.67
C THR A 98 13.31 12.18 16.35
N GLU A 99 13.45 13.48 16.11
CA GLU A 99 13.02 14.11 14.85
C GLU A 99 13.71 13.42 13.67
N LEU A 100 12.93 13.05 12.66
CA LEU A 100 13.41 12.30 11.49
C LEU A 100 14.64 12.96 10.84
N GLY A 101 14.58 14.27 10.60
CA GLY A 101 15.69 15.01 9.98
C GLY A 101 16.93 15.00 10.83
N ARG A 102 16.79 15.15 12.16
CA ARG A 102 17.90 15.08 13.11
C ARG A 102 18.54 13.69 13.12
N VAL A 103 17.74 12.63 13.24
CA VAL A 103 18.23 11.24 13.26
C VAL A 103 19.01 10.92 11.97
N LEU A 104 18.45 11.26 10.79
CA LEU A 104 19.10 11.02 9.51
C LEU A 104 20.36 11.88 9.31
N ALA A 105 20.37 13.15 9.78
CA ALA A 105 21.54 14.01 9.72
C ALA A 105 22.67 13.52 10.65
N GLU A 106 22.35 13.09 11.87
CA GLU A 106 23.32 12.48 12.80
C GLU A 106 23.95 11.21 12.20
N LEU A 107 23.16 10.36 11.54
CA LEU A 107 23.66 9.18 10.82
C LEU A 107 24.62 9.57 9.69
N ALA A 108 24.23 10.52 8.85
CA ALA A 108 25.07 11.01 7.76
C ALA A 108 26.39 11.59 8.27
N GLY A 109 26.34 12.40 9.34
CA GLY A 109 27.52 12.98 10.00
C GLY A 109 28.48 11.92 10.60
N ARG A 110 27.95 10.76 11.00
CA ARG A 110 28.77 9.62 11.46
C ARG A 110 29.35 8.79 10.30
N GLY A 111 28.98 9.10 9.05
CA GLY A 111 29.48 8.43 7.84
C GLY A 111 28.62 7.23 7.40
N VAL A 112 27.37 7.15 7.86
CA VAL A 112 26.35 6.26 7.27
C VAL A 112 25.96 6.82 5.91
N GLN A 113 25.78 5.95 4.92
CA GLN A 113 25.33 6.32 3.57
C GLN A 113 23.81 6.57 3.60
N VAL A 114 23.37 7.79 3.87
CA VAL A 114 21.95 8.16 3.81
C VAL A 114 21.59 8.59 2.40
N ARG A 115 20.70 7.85 1.73
CA ARG A 115 20.27 8.07 0.34
C ARG A 115 18.75 8.07 0.26
N GLY A 116 18.14 9.12 -0.30
CA GLY A 116 16.69 9.22 -0.37
C GLY A 116 16.14 9.84 -1.65
N LEU A 117 15.03 9.34 -2.12
CA LEU A 117 14.21 9.90 -3.20
C LEU A 117 12.84 10.26 -2.65
N LEU A 118 12.56 11.55 -2.53
CA LEU A 118 11.25 12.06 -2.14
C LEU A 118 10.52 12.62 -3.36
N TRP A 119 9.21 12.44 -3.39
CA TRP A 119 8.44 12.96 -4.51
C TRP A 119 8.48 14.48 -4.56
N ARG A 120 8.87 15.03 -5.69
CA ARG A 120 8.70 16.44 -5.98
C ARG A 120 7.29 16.69 -6.49
N SER A 121 6.41 17.12 -5.60
CA SER A 121 5.02 17.41 -5.90
C SER A 121 4.85 18.76 -6.66
N HIS A 122 3.61 19.19 -6.82
CA HIS A 122 3.26 20.47 -7.44
C HIS A 122 3.61 21.65 -6.50
N PRO A 123 3.66 22.91 -7.01
CA PRO A 123 3.99 24.08 -6.17
C PRO A 123 3.08 24.22 -4.95
N SER A 124 3.63 24.76 -3.86
CA SER A 124 3.03 24.94 -2.53
C SER A 124 1.68 25.70 -2.47
N ARG A 125 1.26 26.35 -3.57
CA ARG A 125 -0.06 27.04 -3.67
C ARG A 125 -1.26 26.08 -3.63
N THR A 126 -1.04 24.77 -3.71
CA THR A 126 -2.07 23.74 -3.79
C THR A 126 -1.98 22.69 -2.67
N HIS A 127 -1.40 23.02 -1.52
CA HIS A 127 -1.25 22.14 -0.33
C HIS A 127 -0.44 20.85 -0.56
N PHE A 128 0.56 20.86 -1.46
CA PHE A 128 1.42 19.72 -1.71
C PHE A 128 2.79 19.81 -1.00
N ASN A 129 3.47 18.69 -0.86
CA ASN A 129 4.58 18.41 0.04
C ASN A 129 5.97 18.86 -0.43
N GLU A 130 6.11 19.68 -1.49
CA GLU A 130 7.45 20.03 -2.03
C GLU A 130 8.33 20.72 -0.99
N GLU A 131 7.76 21.61 -0.18
CA GLU A 131 8.51 22.40 0.80
C GLU A 131 9.05 21.53 1.94
N GLN A 132 8.22 20.65 2.48
CA GLN A 132 8.59 19.71 3.54
C GLN A 132 9.68 18.75 3.05
N ASN A 133 9.46 18.12 1.90
CA ASN A 133 10.42 17.20 1.30
C ASN A 133 11.77 17.88 0.99
N ARG A 134 11.74 19.12 0.53
CA ARG A 134 12.95 19.92 0.29
C ARG A 134 13.67 20.22 1.59
N HIS A 135 12.96 20.64 2.64
CA HIS A 135 13.56 20.95 3.93
C HIS A 135 14.23 19.73 4.57
N LEU A 136 13.61 18.56 4.52
CA LEU A 136 14.24 17.31 4.96
C LEU A 136 15.52 17.02 4.16
N GLY A 137 15.49 17.20 2.83
CA GLY A 137 16.67 17.06 1.98
C GLY A 137 17.79 18.04 2.37
N GLU A 138 17.47 19.32 2.56
CA GLU A 138 18.45 20.35 2.95
C GLU A 138 19.16 20.01 4.26
N VAL A 139 18.41 19.60 5.29
CA VAL A 139 18.97 19.26 6.62
C VAL A 139 19.90 18.06 6.54
N VAL A 140 19.48 16.98 5.88
CA VAL A 140 20.28 15.75 5.79
C VAL A 140 21.49 15.91 4.87
N ASN A 141 21.33 16.65 3.75
CA ASN A 141 22.41 16.86 2.79
C ASN A 141 23.54 17.77 3.35
N GLN A 142 23.19 18.74 4.19
CA GLN A 142 24.19 19.56 4.92
C GLN A 142 25.07 18.71 5.85
N ALA A 143 24.54 17.59 6.35
CA ALA A 143 25.28 16.65 7.20
C ALA A 143 26.06 15.56 6.42
N GLY A 144 26.02 15.58 5.07
CA GLY A 144 26.73 14.64 4.20
C GLY A 144 25.88 13.48 3.66
N GLY A 145 24.57 13.50 3.87
CA GLY A 145 23.62 12.60 3.19
C GLY A 145 23.29 13.07 1.78
N GLU A 146 22.40 12.33 1.11
CA GLU A 146 21.89 12.69 -0.22
C GLU A 146 20.41 12.31 -0.32
N ILE A 147 19.51 13.23 0.07
CA ILE A 147 18.07 13.13 -0.11
C ILE A 147 17.67 14.11 -1.20
N LEU A 148 17.07 13.59 -2.27
CA LEU A 148 16.79 14.32 -3.51
C LEU A 148 15.30 14.28 -3.84
N LEU A 149 14.84 15.35 -4.48
CA LEU A 149 13.47 15.46 -4.98
C LEU A 149 13.37 14.84 -6.38
N ASP A 150 12.47 13.87 -6.55
CA ASP A 150 12.29 13.10 -7.78
C ASP A 150 10.99 13.50 -8.52
N GLU A 151 11.14 14.08 -9.72
CA GLU A 151 10.04 14.40 -10.64
C GLU A 151 9.85 13.37 -11.76
N ARG A 152 10.56 12.26 -11.76
CA ARG A 152 10.53 11.26 -12.84
C ARG A 152 9.23 10.44 -12.83
N VAL A 153 8.12 11.11 -12.74
CA VAL A 153 6.76 10.55 -12.80
C VAL A 153 6.10 10.86 -14.13
N ARG A 154 5.02 10.17 -14.45
CA ARG A 154 4.12 10.54 -15.54
C ARG A 154 3.14 11.60 -15.03
N GLY A 155 2.96 12.70 -15.72
CA GLY A 155 1.92 13.68 -15.32
C GLY A 155 0.51 13.14 -15.57
N PRO A 156 -0.43 13.31 -14.66
CA PRO A 156 -0.42 13.86 -13.30
C PRO A 156 -0.16 12.83 -12.18
N GLY A 157 0.80 11.93 -12.34
CA GLY A 157 1.14 10.87 -11.38
C GLY A 157 2.05 11.32 -10.24
N SER A 158 2.29 10.41 -9.30
CA SER A 158 3.13 10.60 -8.12
C SER A 158 4.17 9.49 -7.95
N GLN A 159 5.23 9.80 -7.24
CA GLN A 159 6.08 8.81 -6.59
C GLN A 159 5.42 8.48 -5.26
N HIS A 160 4.76 7.32 -5.19
CA HIS A 160 3.93 6.98 -4.04
C HIS A 160 4.45 5.77 -3.24
N GLN A 161 5.63 5.25 -3.61
CA GLN A 161 6.31 4.19 -2.87
C GLN A 161 6.68 4.65 -1.47
N LYS A 162 6.50 3.79 -0.46
CA LYS A 162 6.99 3.96 0.89
C LYS A 162 7.93 2.80 1.19
N LEU A 163 9.22 3.11 1.22
CA LEU A 163 10.30 2.15 1.41
C LEU A 163 11.39 2.75 2.27
N VAL A 164 11.76 2.06 3.33
CA VAL A 164 13.01 2.31 4.04
C VAL A 164 13.84 1.03 4.04
N LEU A 165 15.09 1.14 3.61
CA LEU A 165 16.09 0.08 3.61
C LEU A 165 17.17 0.40 4.61
N VAL A 166 17.54 -0.58 5.42
CA VAL A 166 18.66 -0.53 6.35
C VAL A 166 19.59 -1.69 6.01
N ARG A 167 20.79 -1.39 5.52
CA ARG A 167 21.74 -2.38 5.02
C ARG A 167 23.09 -2.24 5.72
N HIS A 168 23.68 -3.39 6.08
CA HIS A 168 24.91 -3.50 6.85
C HIS A 168 25.97 -4.31 6.07
N PRO A 169 26.87 -3.65 5.31
CA PRO A 169 27.94 -4.35 4.60
C PRO A 169 28.76 -5.27 5.52
N GLY A 170 28.81 -6.57 5.19
CA GLY A 170 29.48 -7.58 5.98
C GLY A 170 28.71 -8.09 7.21
N ARG A 171 27.50 -7.57 7.45
CA ARG A 171 26.58 -8.00 8.52
C ARG A 171 25.16 -8.11 7.97
N GLU A 172 25.02 -8.66 6.77
CA GLU A 172 23.77 -8.64 5.99
C GLU A 172 22.60 -9.32 6.74
N ASP A 173 22.86 -10.20 7.70
CA ASP A 173 21.81 -10.82 8.53
C ASP A 173 21.11 -9.80 9.47
N SER A 174 21.70 -8.62 9.67
CA SER A 174 21.08 -7.50 10.39
C SER A 174 20.18 -6.63 9.51
N ASP A 175 20.21 -6.83 8.21
CA ASP A 175 19.46 -6.01 7.25
C ASP A 175 17.96 -6.11 7.46
N VAL A 176 17.29 -4.98 7.24
CA VAL A 176 15.84 -4.88 7.33
C VAL A 176 15.30 -3.91 6.29
N ALA A 177 14.10 -4.17 5.82
CA ALA A 177 13.35 -3.26 4.97
C ALA A 177 11.94 -3.05 5.54
N PHE A 178 11.41 -1.85 5.33
CA PHE A 178 10.05 -1.48 5.70
C PHE A 178 9.28 -1.07 4.44
N VAL A 179 8.09 -1.68 4.23
CA VAL A 179 7.21 -1.43 3.08
C VAL A 179 5.76 -1.39 3.54
N GLY A 180 4.99 -0.41 3.14
CA GLY A 180 3.55 -0.34 3.49
C GLY A 180 2.90 0.97 3.11
N GLY A 181 1.92 1.41 3.91
CA GLY A 181 1.13 2.60 3.67
C GLY A 181 1.64 3.86 4.36
N ILE A 182 2.49 3.73 5.40
CA ILE A 182 2.85 4.82 6.30
C ILE A 182 3.99 5.66 5.71
N ASP A 183 3.69 6.95 5.43
CA ASP A 183 4.70 7.96 5.07
C ASP A 183 5.48 8.41 6.32
N LEU A 184 6.69 8.94 6.13
CA LEU A 184 7.52 9.51 7.21
C LEU A 184 7.14 10.96 7.51
N CYS A 185 5.88 11.20 7.87
CA CYS A 185 5.35 12.55 8.03
C CYS A 185 4.29 12.66 9.13
N HIS A 186 3.99 13.89 9.52
CA HIS A 186 2.98 14.23 10.52
C HIS A 186 1.62 13.57 10.26
N GLY A 187 0.90 13.31 11.34
CA GLY A 187 -0.45 12.75 11.30
C GLY A 187 -0.49 11.24 11.06
N ARG A 188 0.65 10.54 11.15
CA ARG A 188 0.74 9.09 10.91
C ARG A 188 0.98 8.25 12.15
N ARG A 189 1.40 8.89 13.26
CA ARG A 189 1.72 8.20 14.52
C ARG A 189 0.48 8.08 15.41
N ASP A 190 -0.44 7.24 15.04
CA ASP A 190 -1.61 6.88 15.85
C ASP A 190 -1.49 5.43 16.36
N ASP A 191 -2.38 5.00 17.27
CA ASP A 191 -2.41 3.68 17.89
C ASP A 191 -3.83 3.05 17.80
N GLU A 192 -4.05 1.87 18.39
CA GLU A 192 -5.34 1.16 18.35
C GLU A 192 -6.51 1.93 19.00
N ARG A 193 -6.25 2.97 19.78
CA ARG A 193 -7.29 3.83 20.37
C ARG A 193 -7.79 4.90 19.40
N HIS A 194 -7.02 5.17 18.37
CA HIS A 194 -7.34 6.16 17.36
C HIS A 194 -7.71 7.53 17.91
N LEU A 195 -6.85 8.08 18.76
CA LEU A 195 -7.01 9.43 19.31
C LEU A 195 -6.29 10.51 18.48
N GLY A 196 -5.67 10.10 17.38
CA GLY A 196 -4.92 10.96 16.47
C GLY A 196 -3.50 11.26 16.92
N ASP A 197 -2.65 11.58 15.95
CA ASP A 197 -1.25 11.94 16.16
C ASP A 197 -1.12 13.25 16.97
N PRO A 198 -0.23 13.34 17.95
CA PRO A 198 0.12 14.62 18.58
C PRO A 198 0.60 15.69 17.57
N GLN A 199 1.25 15.28 16.48
CA GLN A 199 1.67 16.14 15.37
C GLN A 199 0.63 16.10 14.24
N ALA A 200 -0.60 16.53 14.53
CA ALA A 200 -1.73 16.46 13.61
C ALA A 200 -1.53 17.31 12.36
N VAL A 201 -2.03 16.80 11.22
CA VAL A 201 -2.18 17.55 9.97
C VAL A 201 -3.65 17.83 9.72
N ALA A 202 -3.98 19.06 9.35
CA ALA A 202 -5.35 19.46 9.05
C ALA A 202 -5.89 18.63 7.87
N MET A 203 -7.08 18.05 8.07
CA MET A 203 -7.86 17.31 7.09
C MET A 203 -9.26 17.94 6.97
N ASP A 204 -10.19 17.21 6.38
CA ASP A 204 -11.60 17.58 6.43
C ASP A 204 -12.06 17.74 7.89
N GLU A 205 -12.79 18.82 8.20
CA GLU A 205 -13.20 19.20 9.57
C GLU A 205 -13.95 18.10 10.33
N ARG A 206 -14.58 17.17 9.62
CA ARG A 206 -15.30 16.02 10.20
C ARG A 206 -14.40 15.00 10.88
N TYR A 207 -13.09 15.02 10.60
CA TYR A 207 -12.09 14.23 11.31
C TYR A 207 -11.55 14.91 12.59
N GLY A 208 -12.01 16.14 12.87
CA GLY A 208 -11.59 16.91 14.06
C GLY A 208 -10.21 17.55 13.92
N GLU A 209 -9.73 18.11 15.02
CA GLU A 209 -8.43 18.80 15.08
C GLU A 209 -7.23 17.83 15.03
N ARG A 210 -7.45 16.61 15.51
CA ARG A 210 -6.45 15.53 15.53
C ARG A 210 -7.04 14.31 14.82
N PRO A 211 -6.96 14.26 13.49
CA PRO A 211 -7.57 13.18 12.70
C PRO A 211 -7.07 11.81 13.13
N PRO A 212 -7.98 10.89 13.56
CA PRO A 212 -7.62 9.52 13.80
C PRO A 212 -7.15 8.84 12.52
N TRP A 213 -6.06 8.04 12.59
CA TRP A 213 -5.40 7.45 11.44
C TRP A 213 -5.23 5.94 11.59
N HIS A 214 -5.61 5.18 10.58
CA HIS A 214 -5.42 3.73 10.53
C HIS A 214 -4.55 3.36 9.34
N ASP A 215 -3.38 2.73 9.60
CA ASP A 215 -2.44 2.33 8.58
C ASP A 215 -1.49 1.25 9.11
N LEU A 216 -0.72 0.59 8.24
CA LEU A 216 0.31 -0.35 8.65
C LEU A 216 1.50 -0.41 7.70
N GLN A 217 2.59 -0.98 8.24
CA GLN A 217 3.85 -1.21 7.55
C GLN A 217 4.28 -2.67 7.74
N LEU A 218 4.99 -3.25 6.78
CA LEU A 218 5.68 -4.52 6.96
C LEU A 218 7.16 -4.28 7.33
N GLU A 219 7.65 -4.97 8.35
CA GLU A 219 9.07 -5.20 8.57
C GLU A 219 9.46 -6.50 7.88
N ILE A 220 10.46 -6.47 7.02
CA ILE A 220 10.91 -7.61 6.21
C ILE A 220 12.40 -7.84 6.46
N ARG A 221 12.76 -9.07 6.84
CA ARG A 221 14.14 -9.55 6.98
C ARG A 221 14.34 -10.78 6.10
N GLY A 222 15.58 -11.03 5.69
CA GLY A 222 15.93 -12.14 4.81
C GLY A 222 16.04 -11.72 3.34
N PRO A 223 16.06 -12.69 2.39
CA PRO A 223 16.44 -12.45 0.99
C PRO A 223 15.62 -11.40 0.24
N ALA A 224 14.36 -11.14 0.63
CA ALA A 224 13.52 -10.11 0.01
C ALA A 224 14.07 -8.69 0.18
N VAL A 225 14.90 -8.43 1.21
CA VAL A 225 15.58 -7.15 1.37
C VAL A 225 16.46 -6.83 0.14
N GLY A 226 17.04 -7.87 -0.49
CA GLY A 226 17.77 -7.71 -1.75
C GLY A 226 16.86 -7.28 -2.91
N ASP A 227 15.65 -7.83 -3.03
CA ASP A 227 14.68 -7.42 -4.07
C ASP A 227 14.22 -5.97 -3.88
N LEU A 228 14.02 -5.58 -2.63
CA LEU A 228 13.68 -4.20 -2.27
C LEU A 228 14.86 -3.24 -2.52
N THR A 229 16.09 -3.70 -2.26
CA THR A 229 17.31 -2.93 -2.60
C THR A 229 17.41 -2.71 -4.12
N VAL A 230 17.14 -3.72 -4.94
CA VAL A 230 17.10 -3.57 -6.40
C VAL A 230 16.01 -2.57 -6.82
N THR A 231 14.84 -2.61 -6.19
CA THR A 231 13.76 -1.66 -6.47
C THR A 231 14.19 -0.21 -6.24
N PHE A 232 14.87 0.05 -5.12
CA PHE A 232 15.45 1.36 -4.82
C PHE A 232 16.56 1.74 -5.83
N ARG A 233 17.50 0.82 -6.09
CA ARG A 233 18.64 1.06 -7.01
C ARG A 233 18.18 1.35 -8.43
N GLU A 234 17.25 0.58 -8.99
CA GLU A 234 16.72 0.80 -10.34
C GLU A 234 16.15 2.22 -10.49
N ARG A 235 15.52 2.76 -9.43
CA ARG A 235 14.99 4.12 -9.42
C ARG A 235 16.09 5.16 -9.18
N TRP A 236 17.02 4.90 -8.28
CA TRP A 236 18.13 5.78 -7.97
C TRP A 236 19.07 5.96 -9.17
N GLU A 237 19.47 4.85 -9.79
CA GLU A 237 20.41 4.78 -10.90
C GLU A 237 19.79 5.07 -12.30
N ASP A 238 18.52 5.45 -12.36
CA ASP A 238 17.88 5.88 -13.62
C ASP A 238 18.62 7.09 -14.19
N PRO A 239 19.17 7.01 -15.42
CA PRO A 239 19.94 8.07 -16.05
C PRO A 239 19.09 9.29 -16.44
N THR A 240 17.77 9.22 -16.33
CA THR A 240 16.89 10.37 -16.56
C THR A 240 17.14 11.41 -15.47
N PRO A 241 17.35 12.70 -15.81
CA PRO A 241 17.49 13.76 -14.81
C PRO A 241 16.32 13.79 -13.85
N LEU A 242 16.60 14.06 -12.56
CA LEU A 242 15.59 14.18 -11.49
C LEU A 242 14.57 15.28 -11.78
N ASP A 243 15.02 16.37 -12.41
CA ASP A 243 14.16 17.47 -12.82
C ASP A 243 13.43 17.15 -14.14
N HIS A 244 12.12 17.34 -14.16
CA HIS A 244 11.35 17.17 -15.37
C HIS A 244 11.49 18.41 -16.27
N ARG A 245 11.97 18.22 -17.51
CA ARG A 245 12.11 19.29 -18.52
C ARG A 245 10.79 19.67 -19.20
N ASN A 246 9.67 19.64 -18.50
CA ASN A 246 8.44 20.23 -19.06
C ASN A 246 8.57 21.76 -18.96
N PRO A 247 8.64 22.51 -20.09
CA PRO A 247 8.84 23.96 -20.07
C PRO A 247 7.77 24.72 -19.27
N TRP A 248 6.55 24.18 -19.21
CA TRP A 248 5.45 24.75 -18.44
C TRP A 248 5.63 24.55 -16.93
N ARG A 249 6.07 23.36 -16.50
CA ARG A 249 6.40 23.10 -15.10
C ARG A 249 7.63 23.88 -14.65
N ALA A 250 8.67 23.95 -15.49
CA ALA A 250 9.88 24.71 -15.20
C ALA A 250 9.63 26.21 -14.93
N ARG A 251 8.53 26.77 -15.45
CA ARG A 251 8.10 28.15 -15.17
C ARG A 251 7.30 28.28 -13.87
N LEU A 252 6.69 27.21 -13.41
CA LEU A 252 5.81 27.18 -12.24
C LEU A 252 6.51 26.71 -10.98
N THR A 253 7.59 25.91 -11.11
CA THR A 253 8.37 25.37 -9.99
C THR A 253 9.60 26.25 -9.75
N ARG A 254 9.92 26.54 -8.47
CA ARG A 254 11.18 27.15 -8.10
C ARG A 254 12.33 26.22 -8.48
N ARG A 255 13.47 26.74 -8.91
CA ARG A 255 14.69 25.93 -9.03
C ARG A 255 15.06 25.39 -7.65
N VAL A 256 15.22 24.06 -7.56
CA VAL A 256 15.77 23.40 -6.39
C VAL A 256 17.28 23.28 -6.63
N ASP A 257 18.06 23.68 -5.65
CA ASP A 257 19.51 23.51 -5.69
C ASP A 257 19.86 22.07 -5.29
N GLN A 258 19.83 21.19 -6.29
CA GLN A 258 20.18 19.78 -6.14
C GLN A 258 20.87 19.28 -7.42
N PRO A 259 21.69 18.22 -7.36
CA PRO A 259 22.27 17.59 -8.53
C PRO A 259 21.17 17.05 -9.46
N ARG A 260 21.44 17.08 -10.77
CA ARG A 260 20.49 16.55 -11.77
C ARG A 260 20.42 15.03 -11.77
N HIS A 261 21.44 14.38 -11.27
CA HIS A 261 21.56 12.94 -11.15
C HIS A 261 22.09 12.60 -9.76
N PRO A 262 21.56 11.53 -9.13
CA PRO A 262 22.08 11.05 -7.87
C PRO A 262 23.54 10.59 -7.99
N SER A 263 24.28 10.64 -6.89
CA SER A 263 25.62 10.05 -6.79
C SER A 263 25.56 8.52 -6.93
N PRO A 264 26.62 7.87 -7.42
CA PRO A 264 26.65 6.41 -7.51
C PRO A 264 26.44 5.75 -6.15
N LEU A 265 25.63 4.68 -6.12
CA LEU A 265 25.47 3.85 -4.95
C LEU A 265 26.67 2.91 -4.75
N PRO A 266 26.97 2.48 -3.51
CA PRO A 266 27.90 1.39 -3.26
C PRO A 266 27.55 0.13 -4.08
N PRO A 267 28.49 -0.79 -4.30
CA PRO A 267 28.19 -2.06 -4.94
C PRO A 267 27.00 -2.77 -4.30
N MET A 268 26.28 -3.57 -5.09
CA MET A 268 25.17 -4.36 -4.56
C MET A 268 25.66 -5.33 -3.47
N LEU A 269 25.06 -5.25 -2.28
CA LEU A 269 25.36 -6.15 -1.19
C LEU A 269 24.76 -7.55 -1.44
N ARG A 270 25.28 -8.55 -0.76
CA ARG A 270 24.69 -9.90 -0.75
C ARG A 270 23.28 -9.85 -0.17
N ASP A 271 22.47 -10.83 -0.54
CA ASP A 271 21.20 -11.03 0.14
C ASP A 271 21.45 -11.50 1.57
N PRO A 272 20.63 -11.04 2.53
CA PRO A 272 20.62 -11.63 3.86
C PRO A 272 20.34 -13.14 3.81
N ALA A 273 20.86 -13.87 4.80
CA ALA A 273 20.51 -15.26 5.00
C ALA A 273 19.00 -15.45 5.29
N PRO A 274 18.46 -16.66 5.10
CA PRO A 274 17.09 -16.96 5.48
C PRO A 274 16.82 -16.63 6.95
N ALA A 275 15.71 -15.93 7.23
CA ALA A 275 15.35 -15.42 8.55
C ALA A 275 14.01 -15.95 9.08
N GLY A 276 13.22 -16.67 8.25
CA GLY A 276 11.91 -17.17 8.64
C GLY A 276 11.18 -17.95 7.54
N PRO A 277 9.90 -18.26 7.75
CA PRO A 277 9.16 -19.19 6.91
C PRO A 277 8.47 -18.54 5.70
N HIS A 278 8.53 -17.22 5.54
CA HIS A 278 7.72 -16.54 4.56
C HIS A 278 8.36 -16.53 3.17
N ALA A 279 7.55 -16.79 2.14
CA ALA A 279 7.83 -16.38 0.78
C ALA A 279 7.30 -14.96 0.57
N VAL A 280 8.10 -14.10 -0.07
CA VAL A 280 7.78 -12.70 -0.34
C VAL A 280 7.95 -12.40 -1.81
N GLN A 281 6.92 -11.80 -2.42
CA GLN A 281 6.99 -11.26 -3.76
C GLN A 281 6.88 -9.73 -3.72
N VAL A 282 7.93 -9.06 -4.15
CA VAL A 282 7.91 -7.59 -4.32
C VAL A 282 7.11 -7.26 -5.57
N LEU A 283 6.08 -6.44 -5.42
CA LEU A 283 5.15 -6.02 -6.46
C LEU A 283 5.26 -4.52 -6.69
N ARG A 284 5.17 -4.09 -7.96
CA ARG A 284 5.37 -2.69 -8.30
C ARG A 284 4.40 -2.21 -9.37
N THR A 285 4.12 -0.92 -9.33
CA THR A 285 3.57 -0.17 -10.47
C THR A 285 4.58 0.87 -10.91
N TYR A 286 4.88 0.90 -12.19
CA TYR A 286 5.57 2.00 -12.86
C TYR A 286 4.84 2.36 -14.14
N PRO A 287 4.65 3.66 -14.43
CA PRO A 287 3.94 4.10 -15.61
C PRO A 287 4.76 3.88 -16.88
N ALA A 288 4.08 3.60 -17.99
CA ALA A 288 4.66 3.81 -19.30
C ALA A 288 4.74 5.32 -19.57
N LYS A 289 5.94 5.91 -19.57
CA LYS A 289 6.20 7.35 -19.73
C LYS A 289 7.27 7.65 -20.78
N ARG A 290 7.49 8.91 -21.08
CA ARG A 290 8.61 9.40 -21.91
C ARG A 290 9.34 10.54 -21.19
N PRO A 291 10.68 10.49 -21.07
CA PRO A 291 11.54 9.36 -21.41
C PRO A 291 11.13 8.12 -20.60
N ALA A 292 11.34 6.94 -21.19
CA ALA A 292 10.98 5.67 -20.53
C ALA A 292 11.93 5.38 -19.35
N LEU A 293 11.41 4.71 -18.32
CA LEU A 293 12.25 4.14 -17.27
C LEU A 293 13.03 2.95 -17.84
N PRO A 294 14.37 2.90 -17.77
CA PRO A 294 15.16 1.82 -18.38
C PRO A 294 14.78 0.43 -17.87
N PHE A 295 14.46 0.33 -16.59
CA PHE A 295 14.05 -0.89 -15.92
C PHE A 295 12.56 -1.25 -16.10
N ALA A 296 11.76 -0.35 -16.69
CA ALA A 296 10.34 -0.55 -16.98
C ALA A 296 9.89 0.24 -18.22
N PRO A 297 10.46 -0.03 -19.44
CA PRO A 297 10.25 0.81 -20.61
C PRO A 297 8.80 0.83 -21.11
N SER A 298 8.03 -0.22 -20.86
CA SER A 298 6.58 -0.29 -21.14
C SER A 298 5.71 -0.13 -19.90
N GLY A 299 6.32 0.33 -18.80
CA GLY A 299 5.73 0.32 -17.46
C GLY A 299 5.72 -1.07 -16.83
N GLU A 300 5.50 -1.14 -15.53
CA GLU A 300 5.27 -2.37 -14.78
C GLU A 300 3.90 -2.29 -14.08
N ARG A 301 3.20 -3.40 -14.00
CA ARG A 301 1.86 -3.52 -13.39
C ARG A 301 1.74 -4.84 -12.63
N SER A 302 2.82 -5.23 -11.95
CA SER A 302 2.83 -6.49 -11.19
C SER A 302 1.86 -6.47 -10.02
N ILE A 303 1.58 -5.31 -9.42
CA ILE A 303 0.52 -5.17 -8.42
C ILE A 303 -0.83 -5.61 -8.99
N ALA A 304 -1.33 -4.96 -10.04
CA ALA A 304 -2.61 -5.30 -10.65
C ALA A 304 -2.70 -6.78 -11.03
N ARG A 305 -1.63 -7.33 -11.63
CA ARG A 305 -1.58 -8.74 -12.05
C ARG A 305 -1.60 -9.71 -10.89
N ALA A 306 -0.91 -9.40 -9.79
CA ALA A 306 -0.93 -10.22 -8.58
C ALA A 306 -2.31 -10.25 -7.94
N TYR A 307 -2.97 -9.08 -7.82
CA TYR A 307 -4.36 -9.02 -7.34
C TYR A 307 -5.30 -9.84 -8.24
N LEU A 308 -5.22 -9.70 -9.56
CA LEU A 308 -6.06 -10.47 -10.49
C LEU A 308 -5.82 -11.98 -10.35
N LYS A 309 -4.56 -12.42 -10.19
CA LYS A 309 -4.22 -13.82 -9.98
C LYS A 309 -4.75 -14.35 -8.65
N ALA A 310 -4.58 -13.61 -7.57
CA ALA A 310 -5.06 -13.99 -6.24
C ALA A 310 -6.60 -13.99 -6.18
N LEU A 311 -7.27 -12.98 -6.72
CA LEU A 311 -8.73 -12.92 -6.83
C LEU A 311 -9.30 -14.07 -7.67
N TRP A 312 -8.59 -14.53 -8.70
CA TRP A 312 -9.00 -15.70 -9.47
C TRP A 312 -9.10 -16.96 -8.61
N ARG A 313 -8.27 -17.09 -7.60
CA ARG A 313 -8.26 -18.22 -6.65
C ARG A 313 -9.24 -18.05 -5.49
N ALA A 314 -9.70 -16.84 -5.19
CA ALA A 314 -10.58 -16.55 -4.06
C ALA A 314 -11.85 -17.41 -4.05
N ARG A 315 -12.19 -18.01 -2.89
CA ARG A 315 -13.35 -18.91 -2.72
C ARG A 315 -14.25 -18.55 -1.54
N ARG A 316 -13.69 -18.07 -0.44
CA ARG A 316 -14.45 -17.85 0.80
C ARG A 316 -14.42 -16.41 1.29
N LEU A 317 -13.25 -15.76 1.28
CA LEU A 317 -13.09 -14.42 1.81
C LEU A 317 -12.10 -13.59 0.99
N VAL A 318 -12.51 -12.39 0.64
CA VAL A 318 -11.62 -11.27 0.33
C VAL A 318 -11.82 -10.22 1.41
N TYR A 319 -10.77 -9.92 2.16
CA TYR A 319 -10.73 -8.82 3.12
C TYR A 319 -9.84 -7.71 2.58
N LEU A 320 -10.33 -6.48 2.58
CA LEU A 320 -9.66 -5.30 2.04
C LEU A 320 -9.74 -4.15 3.05
N GLU A 321 -8.63 -3.46 3.23
CA GLU A 321 -8.61 -2.11 3.78
C GLU A 321 -7.96 -1.19 2.76
N ASP A 322 -8.62 -0.11 2.41
CA ASP A 322 -8.12 0.80 1.37
C ASP A 322 -8.68 2.21 1.53
N GLN A 323 -7.86 3.17 1.16
CA GLN A 323 -8.22 4.58 1.19
C GLN A 323 -9.34 4.95 0.21
N TYR A 324 -9.52 4.19 -0.87
CA TYR A 324 -10.36 4.64 -1.98
C TYR A 324 -11.43 3.65 -2.44
N LEU A 325 -11.06 2.48 -2.93
CA LEU A 325 -11.97 1.57 -3.65
C LEU A 325 -12.79 2.32 -4.72
N TRP A 326 -12.11 3.02 -5.63
CA TRP A 326 -12.77 3.95 -6.57
C TRP A 326 -12.82 3.48 -8.01
N SER A 327 -12.07 2.48 -8.42
CA SER A 327 -11.90 2.15 -9.83
C SER A 327 -12.91 1.15 -10.35
N GLU A 328 -13.50 1.45 -11.50
CA GLU A 328 -14.31 0.49 -12.25
C GLU A 328 -13.52 -0.78 -12.64
N ASP A 329 -12.23 -0.63 -13.02
CA ASP A 329 -11.37 -1.79 -13.35
C ASP A 329 -11.15 -2.71 -12.13
N VAL A 330 -10.95 -2.14 -10.94
CA VAL A 330 -10.78 -2.88 -9.67
C VAL A 330 -12.11 -3.51 -9.25
N ALA A 331 -13.19 -2.74 -9.28
CA ALA A 331 -14.53 -3.20 -8.94
C ALA A 331 -14.96 -4.37 -9.84
N GLN A 332 -14.64 -4.31 -11.14
CA GLN A 332 -14.93 -5.39 -12.07
C GLN A 332 -14.15 -6.67 -11.72
N ALA A 333 -12.88 -6.57 -11.31
CA ALA A 333 -12.10 -7.72 -10.88
C ALA A 333 -12.71 -8.41 -9.63
N LEU A 334 -13.16 -7.62 -8.65
CA LEU A 334 -13.86 -8.10 -7.46
C LEU A 334 -15.22 -8.73 -7.82
N ALA A 335 -15.99 -8.06 -8.68
CA ALA A 335 -17.28 -8.54 -9.16
C ALA A 335 -17.16 -9.87 -9.91
N ASP A 336 -16.13 -10.03 -10.74
CA ASP A 336 -15.86 -11.28 -11.46
C ASP A 336 -15.48 -12.42 -10.49
N ALA A 337 -14.74 -12.14 -9.43
CA ALA A 337 -14.43 -13.10 -8.38
C ALA A 337 -15.70 -13.55 -7.64
N LEU A 338 -16.58 -12.60 -7.26
CA LEU A 338 -17.87 -12.86 -6.59
C LEU A 338 -18.84 -13.68 -7.45
N ARG A 339 -18.91 -13.40 -8.75
CA ARG A 339 -19.75 -14.16 -9.71
C ARG A 339 -19.22 -15.58 -9.91
N ARG A 340 -17.91 -15.74 -9.98
CA ARG A 340 -17.26 -17.04 -10.19
C ARG A 340 -17.36 -17.94 -8.97
N SER A 341 -17.31 -17.38 -7.77
CA SER A 341 -17.28 -18.12 -6.51
C SER A 341 -18.52 -17.77 -5.66
N PRO A 342 -19.63 -18.54 -5.74
CA PRO A 342 -20.87 -18.24 -5.00
C PRO A 342 -20.71 -18.23 -3.48
N GLY A 343 -19.71 -18.93 -2.93
CA GLY A 343 -19.40 -18.93 -1.49
C GLY A 343 -18.51 -17.77 -1.04
N LEU A 344 -17.99 -16.97 -1.97
CA LEU A 344 -17.07 -15.88 -1.67
C LEU A 344 -17.80 -14.71 -1.00
N ARG A 345 -17.21 -14.20 0.07
CA ARG A 345 -17.61 -12.97 0.76
C ARG A 345 -16.54 -11.91 0.60
N LEU A 346 -16.98 -10.67 0.57
CA LEU A 346 -16.11 -9.50 0.51
C LEU A 346 -16.40 -8.59 1.70
N ILE A 347 -15.37 -8.27 2.47
CA ILE A 347 -15.39 -7.19 3.45
C ILE A 347 -14.39 -6.13 2.97
N ALA A 348 -14.84 -4.90 2.84
CA ALA A 348 -13.99 -3.75 2.56
C ALA A 348 -14.14 -2.70 3.66
N VAL A 349 -13.02 -2.16 4.13
CA VAL A 349 -12.97 -1.08 5.12
C VAL A 349 -12.37 0.15 4.44
N VAL A 350 -13.12 1.26 4.45
CA VAL A 350 -12.76 2.50 3.72
C VAL A 350 -12.98 3.72 4.62
N PRO A 351 -12.34 4.86 4.35
CA PRO A 351 -12.62 6.09 5.10
C PRO A 351 -14.05 6.56 4.84
N ARG A 352 -14.69 7.10 5.89
CA ARG A 352 -16.05 7.65 5.80
C ARG A 352 -16.14 8.84 4.85
N TYR A 353 -15.12 9.69 4.87
CA TYR A 353 -15.02 10.88 4.05
C TYR A 353 -13.66 10.94 3.35
N PRO A 354 -13.57 11.55 2.15
CA PRO A 354 -12.28 11.89 1.55
C PRO A 354 -11.44 12.78 2.50
N ASP A 355 -10.13 12.77 2.33
CA ASP A 355 -9.19 13.63 3.06
C ASP A 355 -9.50 15.12 2.88
N GLN A 356 -10.01 15.51 1.71
CA GLN A 356 -10.47 16.84 1.37
C GLN A 356 -11.79 16.75 0.59
N ASP A 357 -12.88 17.15 1.21
CA ASP A 357 -14.23 17.11 0.63
C ASP A 357 -14.76 18.51 0.30
N GLY A 358 -14.01 19.26 -0.49
CA GLY A 358 -14.44 20.57 -1.00
C GLY A 358 -15.54 20.47 -2.09
N ARG A 359 -16.27 21.57 -2.35
CA ARG A 359 -17.33 21.62 -3.38
C ARG A 359 -16.86 21.21 -4.78
N ILE A 360 -15.55 21.33 -5.07
CA ILE A 360 -14.95 21.02 -6.38
C ILE A 360 -14.26 19.65 -6.34
N SER A 361 -13.57 19.28 -5.24
CA SER A 361 -12.81 18.04 -5.11
C SER A 361 -13.68 16.85 -4.72
N GLY A 362 -14.72 17.06 -3.92
CA GLY A 362 -15.58 16.01 -3.42
C GLY A 362 -16.33 15.20 -4.49
N PRO A 363 -17.06 15.84 -5.43
CA PRO A 363 -17.84 15.08 -6.41
C PRO A 363 -17.03 14.13 -7.31
N PRO A 364 -15.84 14.48 -7.86
CA PRO A 364 -15.03 13.53 -8.62
C PRO A 364 -14.58 12.30 -7.80
N ASN A 365 -14.27 12.49 -6.52
CA ASN A 365 -13.85 11.40 -5.63
C ASN A 365 -15.00 10.43 -5.35
N ARG A 366 -16.18 10.97 -5.03
CA ARG A 366 -17.38 10.16 -4.71
C ARG A 366 -17.94 9.42 -5.91
N ILE A 367 -17.88 9.98 -7.12
CA ILE A 367 -18.45 9.33 -8.32
C ILE A 367 -17.73 8.01 -8.65
N GLY A 368 -16.40 7.96 -8.48
CA GLY A 368 -15.61 6.75 -8.68
C GLY A 368 -15.96 5.68 -7.64
N GLN A 369 -16.04 6.06 -6.37
CA GLN A 369 -16.40 5.14 -5.27
C GLN A 369 -17.81 4.59 -5.44
N GLN A 370 -18.80 5.44 -5.70
CA GLN A 370 -20.18 5.00 -5.89
C GLN A 370 -20.31 3.99 -7.03
N ALA A 371 -19.71 4.29 -8.20
CA ALA A 371 -19.76 3.37 -9.34
C ALA A 371 -19.07 2.02 -9.06
N ALA A 372 -17.95 2.05 -8.31
CA ALA A 372 -17.25 0.85 -7.90
C ALA A 372 -18.09 0.01 -6.92
N LEU A 373 -18.66 0.62 -5.89
CA LEU A 373 -19.51 -0.05 -4.91
C LEU A 373 -20.77 -0.63 -5.56
N ASP A 374 -21.45 0.12 -6.43
CA ASP A 374 -22.62 -0.36 -7.18
C ASP A 374 -22.29 -1.62 -7.99
N THR A 375 -21.11 -1.65 -8.64
CA THR A 375 -20.65 -2.79 -9.43
C THR A 375 -20.42 -4.04 -8.56
N VAL A 376 -19.79 -3.87 -7.42
CA VAL A 376 -19.46 -4.97 -6.51
C VAL A 376 -20.70 -5.49 -5.79
N LEU A 377 -21.57 -4.59 -5.32
CA LEU A 377 -22.85 -4.93 -4.67
C LEU A 377 -23.80 -5.64 -5.65
N ALA A 378 -23.89 -5.19 -6.90
CA ALA A 378 -24.68 -5.87 -7.94
C ALA A 378 -24.19 -7.30 -8.23
N ALA A 379 -22.90 -7.59 -8.03
CA ALA A 379 -22.33 -8.93 -8.26
C ALA A 379 -22.45 -9.86 -7.04
N GLY A 380 -22.33 -9.32 -5.83
CA GLY A 380 -22.23 -10.11 -4.61
C GLY A 380 -23.48 -10.06 -3.72
N GLY A 381 -24.30 -9.01 -3.83
CA GLY A 381 -25.49 -8.82 -2.98
C GLY A 381 -25.13 -8.84 -1.49
N ASP A 382 -25.79 -9.69 -0.74
CA ASP A 382 -25.61 -9.88 0.71
C ASP A 382 -24.23 -10.47 1.12
N ARG A 383 -23.45 -10.91 0.17
CA ARG A 383 -22.06 -11.39 0.37
C ARG A 383 -21.02 -10.28 0.37
N VAL A 384 -21.44 -9.05 0.18
CA VAL A 384 -20.57 -7.86 0.19
C VAL A 384 -20.94 -6.98 1.37
N ALA A 385 -19.97 -6.58 2.14
CA ALA A 385 -20.11 -5.63 3.22
C ALA A 385 -18.98 -4.59 3.15
N VAL A 386 -19.37 -3.32 3.25
CA VAL A 386 -18.43 -2.19 3.24
C VAL A 386 -18.62 -1.41 4.53
N TYR A 387 -17.53 -1.14 5.20
CA TYR A 387 -17.53 -0.48 6.50
C TYR A 387 -16.64 0.75 6.48
N ASP A 388 -16.96 1.71 7.29
CA ASP A 388 -16.07 2.74 7.80
C ASP A 388 -15.89 2.58 9.31
N LEU A 389 -14.88 3.26 9.87
CA LEU A 389 -14.53 3.14 11.27
C LEU A 389 -14.76 4.44 12.02
N GLU A 390 -15.06 4.34 13.32
CA GLU A 390 -15.06 5.45 14.26
C GLU A 390 -14.42 5.06 15.58
N ASN A 391 -13.67 5.98 16.18
CA ASN A 391 -13.06 5.75 17.49
C ASN A 391 -14.09 5.78 18.64
N GLN A 392 -13.64 5.52 19.86
CA GLN A 392 -14.51 5.49 21.04
C GLN A 392 -15.29 6.82 21.27
N PRO A 393 -14.70 8.01 21.09
CA PRO A 393 -15.44 9.27 21.12
C PRO A 393 -16.46 9.46 19.99
N GLY A 394 -16.39 8.68 18.91
CA GLY A 394 -17.28 8.74 17.74
C GLY A 394 -16.75 9.60 16.60
N THR A 395 -15.46 9.96 16.62
CA THR A 395 -14.79 10.61 15.51
C THR A 395 -14.48 9.57 14.43
N PRO A 396 -14.76 9.84 13.14
CA PRO A 396 -14.37 8.95 12.06
C PRO A 396 -12.86 8.71 12.04
N ILE A 397 -12.45 7.47 11.75
CA ILE A 397 -11.05 7.10 11.56
C ILE A 397 -10.75 7.15 10.08
N TYR A 398 -9.64 7.82 9.71
CA TYR A 398 -9.20 7.83 8.33
C TYR A 398 -8.42 6.55 8.02
N VAL A 399 -9.03 5.65 7.26
CA VAL A 399 -8.41 4.40 6.83
C VAL A 399 -7.46 4.71 5.67
N HIS A 400 -6.16 4.63 5.92
CA HIS A 400 -5.13 4.82 4.89
C HIS A 400 -4.36 3.53 4.59
N ALA A 401 -4.62 2.47 5.31
CA ALA A 401 -4.08 1.13 5.06
C ALA A 401 -4.33 0.67 3.61
N LYS A 402 -3.41 -0.11 3.06
CA LYS A 402 -3.56 -0.81 1.80
C LYS A 402 -3.25 -2.28 2.06
N VAL A 403 -4.29 -3.01 2.42
CA VAL A 403 -4.24 -4.40 2.84
C VAL A 403 -5.20 -5.24 2.04
N CYS A 404 -4.76 -6.40 1.61
CA CYS A 404 -5.63 -7.43 1.06
C CYS A 404 -5.26 -8.79 1.66
N VAL A 405 -6.25 -9.49 2.21
CA VAL A 405 -6.11 -10.90 2.63
C VAL A 405 -7.13 -11.73 1.87
N ILE A 406 -6.67 -12.82 1.25
CA ILE A 406 -7.53 -13.74 0.49
C ILE A 406 -7.43 -15.13 1.10
N ASP A 407 -8.60 -15.63 1.55
CA ASP A 407 -8.82 -17.00 2.04
C ASP A 407 -7.86 -17.44 3.17
N ASP A 408 -7.30 -16.50 3.94
CA ASP A 408 -6.25 -16.73 4.95
C ASP A 408 -4.97 -17.38 4.38
N VAL A 409 -4.75 -17.29 3.08
CA VAL A 409 -3.58 -17.88 2.40
C VAL A 409 -2.61 -16.81 1.92
N TRP A 410 -3.11 -15.84 1.18
CA TRP A 410 -2.33 -14.78 0.55
C TRP A 410 -2.63 -13.44 1.20
N ALA A 411 -1.59 -12.70 1.52
CA ALA A 411 -1.73 -11.33 2.01
C ALA A 411 -0.84 -10.39 1.20
N ALA A 412 -1.31 -9.17 0.97
CA ALA A 412 -0.52 -8.08 0.37
C ALA A 412 -0.70 -6.81 1.20
N VAL A 413 0.43 -6.11 1.40
CA VAL A 413 0.49 -4.82 2.06
C VAL A 413 1.41 -3.91 1.27
N GLY A 414 1.02 -2.67 1.07
CA GLY A 414 1.83 -1.74 0.30
C GLY A 414 1.32 -0.32 0.25
N SER A 415 1.75 0.40 -0.77
CA SER A 415 1.37 1.78 -1.01
C SER A 415 0.21 1.93 -2.00
N ASP A 416 -0.14 0.87 -2.73
CA ASP A 416 -1.10 0.90 -3.82
C ASP A 416 -2.54 0.95 -3.34
N ASN A 417 -3.25 1.97 -3.75
CA ASN A 417 -4.69 2.06 -3.54
C ASN A 417 -5.46 1.19 -4.55
N LEU A 418 -6.68 0.79 -4.17
CA LEU A 418 -7.62 0.07 -5.05
C LEU A 418 -8.24 1.03 -6.08
N ASN A 419 -7.37 1.63 -6.88
CA ASN A 419 -7.74 2.50 -7.98
C ASN A 419 -6.86 2.26 -9.21
N ARG A 420 -7.29 2.73 -10.37
CA ARG A 420 -6.60 2.52 -11.64
C ARG A 420 -5.27 3.26 -11.69
N ARG A 421 -5.16 4.41 -11.02
CA ARG A 421 -3.91 5.17 -11.00
C ARG A 421 -2.80 4.42 -10.27
N SER A 422 -3.05 3.84 -9.10
CA SER A 422 -2.07 3.03 -8.38
C SER A 422 -1.73 1.73 -9.13
N TRP A 423 -2.69 1.16 -9.84
CA TRP A 423 -2.46 -0.06 -10.61
C TRP A 423 -1.75 0.16 -11.95
N THR A 424 -1.70 1.42 -12.46
CA THR A 424 -1.20 1.66 -13.84
C THR A 424 -0.37 2.91 -14.04
N HIS A 425 -0.48 3.91 -13.19
CA HIS A 425 -0.03 5.28 -13.49
C HIS A 425 1.00 5.85 -12.51
N ASP A 426 0.79 5.69 -11.21
CA ASP A 426 1.73 6.13 -10.18
C ASP A 426 2.92 5.16 -10.06
N SER A 427 3.94 5.53 -9.29
CA SER A 427 4.98 4.59 -8.89
C SER A 427 4.64 4.05 -7.51
N GLU A 428 4.32 2.74 -7.45
CA GLU A 428 3.86 2.06 -6.23
C GLU A 428 4.75 0.89 -5.87
N LEU A 429 4.70 0.47 -4.61
CA LEU A 429 5.44 -0.65 -4.07
C LEU A 429 4.60 -1.40 -3.04
N SER A 430 4.52 -2.72 -3.19
CA SER A 430 3.83 -3.61 -2.26
C SER A 430 4.60 -4.91 -2.10
N ALA A 431 4.37 -5.59 -1.00
CA ALA A 431 4.88 -6.93 -0.77
C ALA A 431 3.69 -7.88 -0.59
N ALA A 432 3.66 -8.93 -1.42
CA ALA A 432 2.77 -10.06 -1.19
C ALA A 432 3.50 -11.12 -0.38
N VAL A 433 2.82 -11.71 0.60
CA VAL A 433 3.36 -12.67 1.55
C VAL A 433 2.57 -13.97 1.48
N LEU A 434 3.30 -15.08 1.39
CA LEU A 434 2.78 -16.43 1.54
C LEU A 434 3.60 -17.12 2.62
N ASP A 435 2.98 -17.41 3.76
CA ASP A 435 3.65 -18.11 4.85
C ASP A 435 3.83 -19.60 4.52
N GLY A 436 5.01 -20.14 4.79
CA GLY A 436 5.27 -21.58 4.71
C GLY A 436 4.55 -22.36 5.82
N THR A 437 4.22 -21.71 6.94
CA THR A 437 3.57 -22.32 8.11
C THR A 437 2.05 -22.32 7.90
N ARG A 438 1.46 -23.52 8.00
CA ARG A 438 0.00 -23.69 8.02
C ARG A 438 -0.55 -23.41 9.41
N ASP A 439 -1.73 -22.82 9.47
CA ASP A 439 -2.48 -22.64 10.70
C ASP A 439 -3.31 -23.89 11.00
N GLU A 440 -3.10 -24.48 12.18
CA GLU A 440 -3.74 -25.72 12.59
C GLU A 440 -5.14 -25.52 13.21
N ARG A 441 -5.56 -24.28 13.44
CA ARG A 441 -6.91 -23.95 13.95
C ARG A 441 -7.97 -24.16 12.86
N GLU A 442 -9.14 -24.67 13.27
CA GLU A 442 -10.25 -24.85 12.34
C GLU A 442 -10.92 -23.49 11.96
N PRO A 443 -11.35 -23.34 10.71
CA PRO A 443 -11.19 -24.28 9.59
C PRO A 443 -9.75 -24.24 9.02
N ARG A 444 -9.10 -25.42 8.91
CA ARG A 444 -7.71 -25.52 8.40
C ARG A 444 -7.57 -25.16 6.92
N ASP A 445 -8.60 -25.36 6.14
CA ASP A 445 -8.64 -25.02 4.72
C ASP A 445 -9.97 -24.31 4.38
N PRO A 446 -10.09 -23.01 4.70
CA PRO A 446 -11.35 -22.28 4.48
C PRO A 446 -11.80 -22.28 3.03
N ALA A 447 -10.86 -22.22 2.08
CA ALA A 447 -11.12 -22.20 0.64
C ALA A 447 -11.50 -23.57 0.06
N GLY A 448 -11.13 -24.68 0.72
CA GLY A 448 -11.33 -26.04 0.23
C GLY A 448 -10.49 -26.38 -1.02
N LEU A 449 -9.35 -25.69 -1.20
CA LEU A 449 -8.45 -25.89 -2.34
C LEU A 449 -7.19 -26.73 -2.01
N GLY A 450 -7.04 -27.17 -0.76
CA GLY A 450 -5.87 -27.87 -0.26
C GLY A 450 -4.66 -26.96 0.05
N ASP A 451 -4.80 -25.63 -0.14
CA ASP A 451 -3.75 -24.66 0.19
C ASP A 451 -3.53 -24.57 1.71
N GLY A 452 -4.60 -24.71 2.49
CA GLY A 452 -4.66 -24.53 3.94
C GLY A 452 -4.45 -23.07 4.36
N ALA A 453 -5.09 -22.67 5.46
CA ALA A 453 -4.85 -21.36 6.05
C ALA A 453 -3.39 -21.21 6.47
N ARG A 454 -2.85 -19.99 6.32
CA ARG A 454 -1.45 -19.66 6.62
C ARG A 454 -1.40 -18.72 7.83
N VAL A 455 -0.44 -18.97 8.71
CA VAL A 455 -0.34 -18.24 9.99
C VAL A 455 -0.28 -16.75 9.76
N PHE A 456 0.60 -16.26 8.88
CA PHE A 456 0.75 -14.82 8.65
C PHE A 456 -0.54 -14.15 8.15
N ALA A 457 -1.17 -14.71 7.11
CA ALA A 457 -2.36 -14.11 6.50
C ALA A 457 -3.55 -14.11 7.48
N ARG A 458 -3.77 -15.22 8.20
CA ARG A 458 -4.83 -15.34 9.19
C ARG A 458 -4.60 -14.43 10.39
N GLU A 459 -3.40 -14.41 10.96
CA GLU A 459 -3.10 -13.54 12.11
C GLU A 459 -3.20 -12.06 11.75
N LEU A 460 -2.75 -11.65 10.57
CA LEU A 460 -2.95 -10.27 10.10
C LEU A 460 -4.44 -9.92 10.07
N ARG A 461 -5.26 -10.76 9.44
CA ARG A 461 -6.71 -10.56 9.40
C ARG A 461 -7.34 -10.52 10.80
N LEU A 462 -7.02 -11.48 11.64
CA LEU A 462 -7.58 -11.58 13.00
C LEU A 462 -7.16 -10.39 13.86
N ARG A 463 -5.91 -9.91 13.75
CA ARG A 463 -5.44 -8.73 14.48
C ARG A 463 -6.28 -7.50 14.11
N LEU A 464 -6.45 -7.24 12.81
CA LEU A 464 -7.26 -6.11 12.31
C LEU A 464 -8.74 -6.27 12.71
N TRP A 465 -9.29 -7.47 12.58
CA TRP A 465 -10.68 -7.73 12.93
C TRP A 465 -10.95 -7.59 14.43
N ARG A 466 -10.06 -8.08 15.30
CA ARG A 466 -10.18 -7.88 16.75
C ARG A 466 -10.27 -6.40 17.10
N GLU A 467 -9.41 -5.60 16.53
CA GLU A 467 -9.39 -4.15 16.73
C GLU A 467 -10.72 -3.51 16.28
N HIS A 468 -11.11 -3.74 15.03
CA HIS A 468 -12.32 -3.12 14.47
C HIS A 468 -13.62 -3.59 15.11
N LEU A 469 -13.65 -4.80 15.64
CA LEU A 469 -14.81 -5.36 16.31
C LEU A 469 -14.78 -5.19 17.83
N GLY A 470 -13.72 -4.58 18.38
CA GLY A 470 -13.55 -4.35 19.82
C GLY A 470 -13.42 -5.64 20.62
N ARG A 471 -12.62 -6.60 20.09
CA ARG A 471 -12.37 -7.90 20.71
C ARG A 471 -10.99 -7.93 21.37
N GLY A 472 -10.91 -8.54 22.53
CA GLY A 472 -9.66 -8.80 23.21
C GLY A 472 -8.88 -9.99 22.64
N PRO A 473 -7.62 -10.17 23.07
CA PRO A 473 -6.85 -11.37 22.74
C PRO A 473 -7.59 -12.64 23.18
N GLY A 474 -7.74 -13.61 22.27
CA GLY A 474 -8.45 -14.87 22.54
C GLY A 474 -9.99 -14.78 22.41
N GLU A 475 -10.56 -13.63 22.09
CA GLU A 475 -12.00 -13.45 21.83
C GLU A 475 -12.32 -13.51 20.32
N ASP A 476 -11.64 -14.36 19.59
CA ASP A 476 -11.68 -14.45 18.13
C ASP A 476 -12.13 -15.82 17.60
N GLY A 477 -12.71 -16.67 18.48
CA GLY A 477 -13.16 -18.01 18.06
C GLY A 477 -14.19 -18.00 16.92
N ASP A 478 -15.14 -17.07 16.96
CA ASP A 478 -16.13 -16.84 15.89
C ASP A 478 -15.56 -16.07 14.67
N LEU A 479 -14.33 -15.59 14.74
CA LEU A 479 -13.65 -14.90 13.65
C LEU A 479 -12.75 -15.84 12.81
N LEU A 480 -12.47 -17.04 13.30
CA LEU A 480 -11.64 -18.03 12.59
C LEU A 480 -12.31 -18.46 11.28
N ASP A 481 -13.58 -18.82 11.32
CA ASP A 481 -14.34 -19.11 10.11
C ASP A 481 -14.74 -17.82 9.39
N PRO A 482 -14.40 -17.68 8.09
CA PRO A 482 -14.72 -16.47 7.32
C PRO A 482 -16.21 -16.14 7.23
N VAL A 483 -17.09 -17.13 7.33
CA VAL A 483 -18.54 -16.93 7.27
C VAL A 483 -19.07 -16.41 8.61
N GLU A 484 -18.70 -17.07 9.70
CA GLU A 484 -19.07 -16.64 11.06
C GLU A 484 -18.51 -15.25 11.36
N GLY A 485 -17.28 -15.02 10.95
CA GLY A 485 -16.61 -13.72 11.08
C GLY A 485 -17.29 -12.63 10.26
N PHE A 486 -17.74 -12.92 9.03
CA PHE A 486 -18.54 -11.98 8.23
C PHE A 486 -19.83 -11.57 8.95
N ASP A 487 -20.50 -12.53 9.58
CA ASP A 487 -21.71 -12.26 10.37
C ASP A 487 -21.38 -11.51 11.68
N ALA A 488 -20.22 -11.75 12.29
CA ALA A 488 -19.75 -10.97 13.45
C ALA A 488 -19.56 -9.50 13.11
N TRP A 489 -18.97 -9.18 11.94
CA TRP A 489 -18.87 -7.82 11.43
C TRP A 489 -20.24 -7.15 11.29
N ARG A 490 -21.20 -7.85 10.67
CA ARG A 490 -22.57 -7.34 10.51
C ARG A 490 -23.24 -7.04 11.84
N ARG A 491 -23.13 -7.98 12.80
CA ARG A 491 -23.73 -7.80 14.14
C ARG A 491 -23.13 -6.60 14.87
N THR A 492 -21.79 -6.45 14.83
CA THR A 492 -21.11 -5.33 15.47
C THR A 492 -21.49 -3.99 14.85
N ALA A 493 -21.47 -3.90 13.53
CA ALA A 493 -21.84 -2.68 12.83
C ALA A 493 -23.34 -2.31 13.04
N ALA A 494 -24.23 -3.30 13.02
CA ALA A 494 -25.64 -3.09 13.28
C ALA A 494 -25.90 -2.60 14.72
N ALA A 495 -25.23 -3.17 15.72
CA ALA A 495 -25.34 -2.72 17.11
C ALA A 495 -24.89 -1.26 17.28
N LEU A 496 -23.75 -0.89 16.69
CA LEU A 496 -23.25 0.48 16.73
C LEU A 496 -24.17 1.44 15.96
N GLY A 497 -24.70 1.02 14.81
CA GLY A 497 -25.69 1.76 14.03
C GLY A 497 -26.98 2.03 14.80
N ALA A 498 -27.51 1.00 15.46
CA ALA A 498 -28.71 1.12 16.31
C ALA A 498 -28.50 2.08 17.48
N TRP A 499 -27.35 2.05 18.14
CA TRP A 499 -27.00 2.99 19.21
C TRP A 499 -27.00 4.45 18.70
N HIS A 500 -26.45 4.72 17.51
CA HIS A 500 -26.49 6.04 16.87
C HIS A 500 -27.93 6.48 16.56
N GLN A 501 -28.72 5.59 15.96
CA GLN A 501 -30.15 5.86 15.64
C GLN A 501 -30.97 6.11 16.90
N GLY A 502 -30.63 5.44 18.01
CA GLY A 502 -31.21 5.64 19.33
C GLY A 502 -30.77 6.94 20.04
N GLY A 503 -30.03 7.82 19.36
CA GLY A 503 -29.54 9.09 19.91
C GLY A 503 -28.39 8.94 20.88
N ARG A 504 -27.57 7.89 20.75
CA ARG A 504 -26.38 7.58 21.56
C ARG A 504 -26.69 7.40 23.06
N ARG A 505 -27.85 6.82 23.35
CA ARG A 505 -28.31 6.57 24.73
C ARG A 505 -27.82 5.21 25.22
N GLY A 506 -27.46 5.16 26.54
CA GLY A 506 -26.91 3.97 27.16
C GLY A 506 -25.43 3.73 26.80
N THR A 507 -24.95 2.55 27.20
CA THR A 507 -23.55 2.15 26.95
C THR A 507 -23.29 1.98 25.45
N ARG A 508 -22.22 2.59 24.94
CA ARG A 508 -21.78 2.40 23.56
C ARG A 508 -21.42 0.93 23.35
N PRO A 509 -21.93 0.27 22.30
CA PRO A 509 -21.49 -1.07 21.93
C PRO A 509 -19.98 -1.12 21.64
N PRO A 510 -19.32 -2.27 21.85
CA PRO A 510 -17.94 -2.47 21.47
C PRO A 510 -17.76 -2.40 19.96
N GLY A 511 -16.52 -2.14 19.53
CA GLY A 511 -16.14 -2.07 18.11
C GLY A 511 -16.18 -0.66 17.55
N GLN A 512 -15.58 -0.56 16.37
CA GLN A 512 -15.36 0.69 15.62
C GLN A 512 -16.12 0.70 14.29
N ALA A 513 -16.52 -0.50 13.81
CA ALA A 513 -17.07 -0.70 12.48
C ALA A 513 -18.51 -0.15 12.36
N ARG A 514 -18.74 0.62 11.29
CA ARG A 514 -20.06 1.10 10.87
C ARG A 514 -20.31 0.73 9.42
N GLU A 515 -21.55 0.44 9.08
CA GLU A 515 -21.94 0.28 7.69
C GLU A 515 -21.65 1.59 6.92
N HIS A 516 -20.89 1.48 5.83
CA HIS A 516 -20.46 2.62 5.05
C HIS A 516 -21.57 3.13 4.13
N ASP A 517 -21.87 4.43 4.22
CA ASP A 517 -22.75 5.13 3.29
C ASP A 517 -21.90 6.09 2.41
N PRO A 518 -21.69 5.76 1.13
CA PRO A 518 -20.89 6.60 0.24
C PRO A 518 -21.55 7.96 -0.06
N GLY A 519 -22.82 8.16 0.35
CA GLY A 519 -23.61 9.29 -0.06
C GLY A 519 -23.93 9.26 -1.56
N ARG A 520 -24.85 10.10 -2.02
CA ARG A 520 -25.20 10.20 -3.45
C ARG A 520 -24.62 11.45 -4.07
N VAL A 521 -23.93 11.30 -5.20
CA VAL A 521 -23.53 12.43 -6.03
C VAL A 521 -24.74 12.99 -6.76
N GLN A 522 -24.95 14.30 -6.66
CA GLN A 522 -26.05 14.97 -7.37
C GLN A 522 -25.89 14.82 -8.89
N PRO A 523 -26.96 14.57 -9.66
CA PRO A 523 -26.88 14.33 -11.11
C PRO A 523 -26.18 15.43 -11.90
N TRP A 524 -26.36 16.70 -11.52
CA TRP A 524 -25.71 17.84 -12.16
C TRP A 524 -24.18 17.86 -11.92
N ALA A 525 -23.75 17.38 -10.75
CA ALA A 525 -22.32 17.28 -10.44
C ALA A 525 -21.67 16.12 -11.21
N ALA A 526 -22.38 15.04 -11.45
CA ALA A 526 -21.87 13.88 -12.17
C ALA A 526 -21.44 14.22 -13.61
N TRP A 527 -22.11 15.18 -14.26
CA TRP A 527 -21.82 15.58 -15.64
C TRP A 527 -20.41 16.14 -15.82
N TRP A 528 -19.93 17.00 -14.93
CA TRP A 528 -18.59 17.56 -15.00
C TRP A 528 -17.55 16.75 -14.23
N ALA A 529 -17.96 16.07 -13.17
CA ALA A 529 -17.06 15.30 -12.30
C ALA A 529 -16.49 14.05 -12.99
N GLY A 530 -17.27 13.39 -13.86
CA GLY A 530 -16.83 12.18 -14.56
C GLY A 530 -15.59 12.37 -15.43
N PRO A 531 -15.49 13.37 -16.32
CA PRO A 531 -14.28 13.69 -17.06
C PRO A 531 -13.09 14.03 -16.16
N VAL A 532 -13.29 14.85 -15.11
CA VAL A 532 -12.24 15.22 -14.14
C VAL A 532 -11.72 13.99 -13.41
N TYR A 533 -12.62 13.12 -12.93
CA TYR A 533 -12.27 11.85 -12.31
C TYR A 533 -11.36 11.03 -13.23
N ARG A 534 -11.75 10.76 -14.46
CA ARG A 534 -11.01 9.90 -15.40
C ARG A 534 -9.65 10.46 -15.83
N LEU A 535 -9.49 11.78 -15.87
CA LEU A 535 -8.28 12.42 -16.40
C LEU A 535 -7.28 12.82 -15.30
N LEU A 536 -7.76 13.21 -14.12
CA LEU A 536 -6.92 13.77 -13.05
C LEU A 536 -6.92 12.92 -11.79
N VAL A 537 -8.09 12.41 -11.35
CA VAL A 537 -8.21 11.67 -10.10
C VAL A 537 -7.77 10.22 -10.28
N ASP A 538 -8.28 9.54 -11.30
CA ASP A 538 -7.97 8.13 -11.57
C ASP A 538 -7.51 7.89 -13.04
N PRO A 539 -6.39 8.51 -13.48
CA PRO A 539 -5.89 8.40 -14.84
C PRO A 539 -5.40 6.99 -15.16
N ASP A 540 -5.52 6.60 -16.43
CA ASP A 540 -5.03 5.33 -16.96
C ASP A 540 -3.60 5.46 -17.50
N GLY A 541 -2.65 4.80 -16.84
CA GLY A 541 -1.24 4.78 -17.21
C GLY A 541 -0.85 3.70 -18.23
N ARG A 542 -1.78 2.83 -18.61
CA ARG A 542 -1.49 1.73 -19.56
C ARG A 542 -1.15 2.26 -20.96
N PRO A 543 -0.21 1.64 -21.67
CA PRO A 543 -0.03 1.87 -23.09
C PRO A 543 -1.34 1.63 -23.85
N ARG A 544 -1.60 2.42 -24.90
CA ARG A 544 -2.84 2.32 -25.70
C ARG A 544 -3.14 0.88 -26.16
N ARG A 545 -2.11 0.12 -26.51
CA ARG A 545 -2.23 -1.27 -26.96
C ARG A 545 -2.73 -2.20 -25.85
N VAL A 546 -2.21 -2.06 -24.63
CA VAL A 546 -2.60 -2.83 -23.44
C VAL A 546 -4.03 -2.49 -23.03
N ARG A 547 -4.35 -1.19 -23.01
CA ARG A 547 -5.70 -0.70 -22.69
C ARG A 547 -6.78 -1.23 -23.66
N ARG A 548 -6.51 -1.18 -24.98
CA ARG A 548 -7.44 -1.71 -25.99
C ARG A 548 -7.67 -3.21 -25.86
N ALA A 549 -6.70 -3.93 -25.35
CA ALA A 549 -6.82 -5.37 -25.09
C ALA A 549 -7.50 -5.71 -23.74
N GLY A 550 -7.93 -4.70 -22.96
CA GLY A 550 -8.52 -4.92 -21.63
C GLY A 550 -7.58 -5.59 -20.62
N ARG A 551 -6.24 -5.39 -20.78
CA ARG A 551 -5.21 -6.07 -19.96
C ARG A 551 -4.51 -5.09 -19.02
N PHE A 552 -3.88 -5.67 -17.97
CA PHE A 552 -2.93 -4.98 -17.12
C PHE A 552 -1.49 -5.38 -17.44
#